data_893d050d48e49045c00b09dd230d0264
#
_entry.id   893d050d48e49045c00b09dd230d0264
#
_cell.length_a   1.000
_cell.length_b   1.000
_cell.length_c   1.000
_cell.angle_alpha   90.00
_cell.angle_beta   90.00
_cell.angle_gamma   90.00
#
_symmetry.space_group_name_H-M   'P 1'
#
loop_
_entity.id
_entity.type
_entity.pdbx_description
1 polymer ?
#
loop_
_entity_poly.entity_id
_entity_poly.type
_entity_poly.pdbx_seq_one_letter_code
_entity_poly.pdbx_strand_id
1 'polypeptide(L)'
;VQEAYAVGGKPFIHIFDYAVEGALVQGADAEHMEEIASYELERMRDMDAYIDIRATTNINMWHNVSDEAQRRYRQYYWGPIHLAERCNHTKWSVLRYPNDAMAQLAGVSTEEYEDFYFRACLVDYEKMGRAMEHLEALMDRTDKVRIVGPGTDISFSIKGIPSYGMHGNRNIPDGEIYTSPVKDSVNGVITYNCPSPYDGFLFRDVRLEFRDGKIVNATSNNTAYMNEILDIDEGARYVGEFALGVNPVIHHPIGDILFDEKIAGSFHLTPGNSYDNASNGNHSAVHWDLIQIQTPEYGGGEIWFDDVLIRKDGRFLPEELQCLNPENLLSEEQEDA
;
A
#
# COMPACT_ATOMS: atom_id res chain seq x y z
N VAL A 1 -22.05 -9.05 -9.85
CA VAL A 1 -23.06 -8.64 -10.85
C VAL A 1 -24.46 -8.64 -10.23
N GLN A 2 -24.90 -9.75 -9.63
CA GLN A 2 -26.24 -9.85 -9.01
C GLN A 2 -26.42 -8.76 -7.93
N GLU A 3 -25.45 -8.58 -7.05
CA GLU A 3 -25.46 -7.55 -6.02
C GLU A 3 -25.52 -6.12 -6.59
N ALA A 4 -24.80 -5.86 -7.69
CA ALA A 4 -24.90 -4.57 -8.35
C ALA A 4 -26.33 -4.29 -8.87
N TYR A 5 -26.98 -5.28 -9.45
CA TYR A 5 -28.41 -5.13 -9.83
C TYR A 5 -29.32 -4.99 -8.65
N ALA A 6 -29.06 -5.68 -7.52
CA ALA A 6 -29.88 -5.62 -6.32
C ALA A 6 -29.93 -4.20 -5.72
N VAL A 7 -28.86 -3.43 -5.86
CA VAL A 7 -28.78 -2.02 -5.43
C VAL A 7 -29.11 -1.01 -6.55
N GLY A 8 -29.65 -1.48 -7.69
CA GLY A 8 -30.07 -0.62 -8.81
C GLY A 8 -28.94 -0.18 -9.75
N GLY A 9 -27.75 -0.76 -9.62
CA GLY A 9 -26.64 -0.50 -10.50
C GLY A 9 -26.83 -1.12 -11.89
N LYS A 10 -26.06 -0.63 -12.87
CA LYS A 10 -26.01 -1.15 -14.25
C LYS A 10 -24.59 -1.63 -14.54
N PRO A 11 -24.22 -2.90 -14.23
CA PRO A 11 -22.86 -3.37 -14.38
C PRO A 11 -22.44 -3.48 -15.86
N PHE A 12 -21.28 -2.93 -16.18
CA PHE A 12 -20.56 -3.14 -17.41
C PHE A 12 -19.36 -4.03 -17.09
N ILE A 13 -19.31 -5.22 -17.68
CA ILE A 13 -18.32 -6.24 -17.32
C ILE A 13 -17.15 -6.16 -18.28
N HIS A 14 -15.93 -6.07 -17.72
CA HIS A 14 -14.68 -6.29 -18.44
C HIS A 14 -13.97 -7.51 -17.83
N ILE A 15 -13.67 -8.50 -18.65
CA ILE A 15 -12.89 -9.68 -18.23
C ILE A 15 -11.47 -9.47 -18.73
N PHE A 16 -10.55 -9.44 -17.79
CA PHE A 16 -9.12 -9.25 -18.02
C PHE A 16 -8.41 -10.61 -17.95
N ASP A 17 -7.71 -10.98 -19.02
CA ASP A 17 -6.86 -12.17 -19.06
C ASP A 17 -5.40 -11.76 -19.18
N TYR A 18 -4.60 -12.05 -18.16
CA TYR A 18 -3.19 -11.65 -18.10
C TYR A 18 -2.33 -12.22 -19.23
N ALA A 19 -2.65 -13.40 -19.77
CA ALA A 19 -1.88 -13.96 -20.87
C ALA A 19 -2.19 -13.24 -22.19
N VAL A 20 -3.46 -12.92 -22.43
CA VAL A 20 -3.89 -12.15 -23.61
C VAL A 20 -3.34 -10.74 -23.56
N GLU A 21 -3.47 -10.10 -22.40
CA GLU A 21 -2.98 -8.74 -22.18
C GLU A 21 -1.45 -8.65 -22.30
N GLY A 22 -0.73 -9.63 -21.75
CA GLY A 22 0.73 -9.70 -21.89
C GLY A 22 1.17 -9.80 -23.35
N ALA A 23 0.45 -10.54 -24.17
CA ALA A 23 0.73 -10.63 -25.61
C ALA A 23 0.46 -9.31 -26.34
N LEU A 24 -0.63 -8.62 -25.97
CA LEU A 24 -0.96 -7.28 -26.48
C LEU A 24 0.12 -6.26 -26.09
N VAL A 25 0.48 -6.20 -24.82
CA VAL A 25 1.50 -5.27 -24.28
C VAL A 25 2.86 -5.49 -24.95
N GLN A 26 3.26 -6.76 -25.15
CA GLN A 26 4.51 -7.09 -25.84
C GLN A 26 4.52 -6.63 -27.30
N GLY A 27 3.39 -6.73 -27.99
CA GLY A 27 3.30 -6.47 -29.44
C GLY A 27 2.97 -5.04 -29.83
N ALA A 28 2.30 -4.28 -28.94
CA ALA A 28 1.87 -2.93 -29.25
C ALA A 28 3.01 -1.90 -29.14
N ASP A 29 3.07 -0.95 -30.06
CA ASP A 29 3.90 0.24 -29.93
C ASP A 29 3.18 1.35 -29.12
N ALA A 30 3.79 2.52 -29.01
CA ALA A 30 3.24 3.64 -28.23
C ALA A 30 1.92 4.17 -28.83
N GLU A 31 1.87 4.31 -30.17
CA GLU A 31 0.70 4.84 -30.86
C GLU A 31 -0.51 3.89 -30.68
N HIS A 32 -0.29 2.60 -30.84
CA HIS A 32 -1.33 1.59 -30.62
C HIS A 32 -1.80 1.56 -29.16
N MET A 33 -0.89 1.69 -28.18
CA MET A 33 -1.25 1.78 -26.76
C MET A 33 -2.10 3.02 -26.46
N GLU A 34 -1.76 4.18 -27.02
CA GLU A 34 -2.54 5.40 -26.87
C GLU A 34 -3.93 5.28 -27.52
N GLU A 35 -4.01 4.62 -28.67
CA GLU A 35 -5.30 4.37 -29.34
C GLU A 35 -6.21 3.50 -28.47
N ILE A 36 -5.73 2.38 -27.96
CA ILE A 36 -6.50 1.50 -27.07
C ILE A 36 -6.89 2.26 -25.79
N ALA A 37 -5.95 3.00 -25.21
CA ALA A 37 -6.21 3.80 -24.00
C ALA A 37 -7.31 4.83 -24.20
N SER A 38 -7.44 5.41 -25.41
CA SER A 38 -8.48 6.40 -25.70
C SER A 38 -9.89 5.84 -25.53
N TYR A 39 -10.14 4.60 -25.98
CA TYR A 39 -11.42 3.92 -25.80
C TYR A 39 -11.71 3.55 -24.35
N GLU A 40 -10.69 3.07 -23.65
CA GLU A 40 -10.83 2.72 -22.23
C GLU A 40 -11.03 3.95 -21.33
N LEU A 41 -10.41 5.08 -21.68
CA LEU A 41 -10.63 6.36 -20.99
C LEU A 41 -12.06 6.87 -21.16
N GLU A 42 -12.63 6.81 -22.37
CA GLU A 42 -14.05 7.16 -22.58
C GLU A 42 -14.95 6.26 -21.71
N ARG A 43 -14.70 4.96 -21.73
CA ARG A 43 -15.45 4.03 -20.90
C ARG A 43 -15.30 4.34 -19.40
N MET A 44 -14.08 4.63 -18.91
CA MET A 44 -13.86 4.98 -17.51
C MET A 44 -14.62 6.24 -17.10
N ARG A 45 -14.63 7.28 -17.96
CA ARG A 45 -15.33 8.54 -17.73
C ARG A 45 -16.84 8.42 -17.68
N ASP A 46 -17.39 7.45 -18.42
CA ASP A 46 -18.83 7.18 -18.44
C ASP A 46 -19.30 6.34 -17.23
N MET A 47 -18.39 5.81 -16.41
CA MET A 47 -18.73 4.97 -15.25
C MET A 47 -18.80 5.80 -13.96
N ASP A 48 -19.88 5.61 -13.21
CA ASP A 48 -20.04 6.20 -11.88
C ASP A 48 -19.12 5.54 -10.84
N ALA A 49 -18.80 4.25 -11.04
CA ALA A 49 -17.92 3.48 -10.16
C ALA A 49 -17.17 2.37 -10.91
N TYR A 50 -16.01 2.03 -10.38
CA TYR A 50 -15.13 0.98 -10.88
C TYR A 50 -14.82 -0.04 -9.78
N ILE A 51 -15.03 -1.33 -10.04
CA ILE A 51 -14.67 -2.41 -9.12
C ILE A 51 -13.71 -3.35 -9.85
N ASP A 52 -12.51 -3.53 -9.28
CA ASP A 52 -11.49 -4.42 -9.81
C ASP A 52 -11.33 -5.64 -8.89
N ILE A 53 -11.65 -6.83 -9.40
CA ILE A 53 -11.50 -8.09 -8.69
C ILE A 53 -10.34 -8.86 -9.33
N ARG A 54 -9.18 -8.83 -8.67
CA ARG A 54 -7.95 -9.42 -9.17
C ARG A 54 -7.80 -10.86 -8.72
N ALA A 55 -7.76 -11.79 -9.65
CA ALA A 55 -7.65 -13.23 -9.40
C ALA A 55 -6.47 -13.84 -10.18
N THR A 56 -5.31 -13.20 -10.14
CA THR A 56 -4.11 -13.66 -10.84
C THR A 56 -3.67 -15.03 -10.31
N THR A 57 -3.64 -16.03 -11.18
CA THR A 57 -3.24 -17.41 -10.84
C THR A 57 -1.74 -17.68 -10.99
N ASN A 58 -1.00 -16.71 -11.49
CA ASN A 58 0.46 -16.74 -11.60
C ASN A 58 1.01 -15.32 -11.55
N ILE A 59 1.71 -14.98 -10.47
CA ILE A 59 2.30 -13.64 -10.25
C ILE A 59 3.38 -13.30 -11.30
N ASN A 60 3.96 -14.30 -11.95
CA ASN A 60 5.00 -14.14 -12.97
C ASN A 60 4.46 -14.18 -14.39
N MET A 61 3.15 -13.98 -14.61
CA MET A 61 2.53 -14.13 -15.93
C MET A 61 3.18 -13.21 -16.98
N TRP A 62 3.67 -12.04 -16.59
CA TRP A 62 4.33 -11.07 -17.49
C TRP A 62 5.86 -11.12 -17.44
N HIS A 63 6.45 -12.15 -16.83
CA HIS A 63 7.91 -12.29 -16.77
C HIS A 63 8.61 -12.24 -18.15
N ASN A 64 7.94 -12.71 -19.19
CA ASN A 64 8.44 -12.70 -20.57
C ASN A 64 8.07 -11.43 -21.36
N VAL A 65 7.31 -10.49 -20.77
CA VAL A 65 7.03 -9.20 -21.37
C VAL A 65 8.23 -8.29 -21.09
N SER A 66 8.82 -7.73 -22.15
CA SER A 66 10.04 -6.91 -22.00
C SER A 66 9.79 -5.66 -21.13
N ASP A 67 10.81 -5.21 -20.41
CA ASP A 67 10.73 -4.02 -19.56
C ASP A 67 10.32 -2.77 -20.35
N GLU A 68 10.76 -2.68 -21.62
CA GLU A 68 10.38 -1.59 -22.51
C GLU A 68 8.88 -1.62 -22.80
N ALA A 69 8.31 -2.81 -23.08
CA ALA A 69 6.88 -2.96 -23.31
C ALA A 69 6.06 -2.66 -22.05
N GLN A 70 6.51 -3.11 -20.89
CA GLN A 70 5.86 -2.81 -19.61
C GLN A 70 5.92 -1.31 -19.26
N ARG A 71 7.05 -0.62 -19.51
CA ARG A 71 7.15 0.84 -19.34
C ARG A 71 6.19 1.57 -20.27
N ARG A 72 6.11 1.15 -21.54
CA ARG A 72 5.20 1.69 -22.55
C ARG A 72 3.74 1.55 -22.11
N TYR A 73 3.34 0.35 -21.65
CA TYR A 73 2.01 0.08 -21.08
C TYR A 73 1.72 1.01 -19.89
N ARG A 74 2.64 1.13 -18.92
CA ARG A 74 2.48 2.02 -17.76
C ARG A 74 2.31 3.47 -18.19
N GLN A 75 3.08 3.94 -19.16
CA GLN A 75 3.06 5.34 -19.59
C GLN A 75 1.83 5.71 -20.41
N TYR A 76 1.45 4.88 -21.38
CA TYR A 76 0.46 5.25 -22.39
C TYR A 76 -0.93 4.64 -22.16
N TYR A 77 -1.05 3.61 -21.33
CA TYR A 77 -2.32 2.96 -21.03
C TYR A 77 -2.69 3.06 -19.53
N TRP A 78 -1.91 2.41 -18.66
CA TRP A 78 -2.28 2.27 -17.25
C TRP A 78 -2.28 3.62 -16.49
N GLY A 79 -1.27 4.43 -16.68
CA GLY A 79 -1.15 5.74 -16.03
C GLY A 79 -2.31 6.68 -16.35
N PRO A 80 -2.62 6.95 -17.62
CA PRO A 80 -3.76 7.81 -17.99
C PRO A 80 -5.10 7.29 -17.49
N ILE A 81 -5.37 5.97 -17.56
CA ILE A 81 -6.65 5.39 -17.19
C ILE A 81 -6.80 5.24 -15.67
N HIS A 82 -5.81 4.62 -15.02
CA HIS A 82 -5.95 4.22 -13.62
C HIS A 82 -5.41 5.25 -12.63
N LEU A 83 -4.30 5.92 -12.91
CA LEU A 83 -3.80 6.97 -12.01
C LEU A 83 -4.51 8.31 -12.24
N ALA A 84 -4.56 8.78 -13.50
CA ALA A 84 -5.09 10.10 -13.77
C ALA A 84 -6.63 10.14 -13.73
N GLU A 85 -7.33 9.18 -14.36
CA GLU A 85 -8.80 9.23 -14.43
C GLU A 85 -9.45 8.50 -13.24
N ARG A 86 -9.21 7.18 -13.09
CA ARG A 86 -9.89 6.37 -12.06
C ARG A 86 -9.66 6.90 -10.65
N CYS A 87 -8.40 7.15 -10.27
CA CYS A 87 -8.09 7.54 -8.89
C CYS A 87 -8.65 8.91 -8.52
N ASN A 88 -8.73 9.85 -9.48
CA ASN A 88 -9.11 11.24 -9.20
C ASN A 88 -10.59 11.55 -9.49
N HIS A 89 -11.24 10.79 -10.41
CA HIS A 89 -12.56 11.19 -10.93
C HIS A 89 -13.63 10.09 -10.80
N THR A 90 -13.26 8.84 -10.55
CA THR A 90 -14.20 7.71 -10.45
C THR A 90 -14.22 7.18 -9.02
N LYS A 91 -15.38 6.79 -8.51
CA LYS A 91 -15.46 5.99 -7.28
C LYS A 91 -14.89 4.61 -7.59
N TRP A 92 -13.95 4.13 -6.80
CA TRP A 92 -13.34 2.84 -7.11
C TRP A 92 -13.10 1.97 -5.88
N SER A 93 -13.12 0.66 -6.10
CA SER A 93 -12.64 -0.33 -5.14
C SER A 93 -11.82 -1.41 -5.86
N VAL A 94 -10.71 -1.81 -5.24
CA VAL A 94 -9.83 -2.88 -5.71
C VAL A 94 -9.72 -3.94 -4.65
N LEU A 95 -9.92 -5.19 -5.04
CA LEU A 95 -9.77 -6.35 -4.16
C LEU A 95 -9.09 -7.51 -4.88
N ARG A 96 -8.50 -8.41 -4.09
CA ARG A 96 -8.06 -9.72 -4.58
C ARG A 96 -9.23 -10.69 -4.55
N TYR A 97 -9.08 -11.82 -5.19
CA TYR A 97 -9.92 -13.00 -4.97
C TYR A 97 -8.99 -14.16 -4.60
N PRO A 98 -9.23 -14.84 -3.48
CA PRO A 98 -8.32 -15.89 -2.99
C PRO A 98 -8.21 -17.04 -4.01
N ASN A 99 -7.00 -17.56 -4.17
CA ASN A 99 -6.70 -18.68 -5.05
C ASN A 99 -5.39 -19.38 -4.63
N ASP A 100 -5.11 -20.52 -5.28
CA ASP A 100 -3.92 -21.34 -5.00
C ASP A 100 -2.60 -20.57 -5.12
N ALA A 101 -2.48 -19.63 -6.06
CA ALA A 101 -1.23 -18.88 -6.24
C ALA A 101 -0.96 -17.94 -5.04
N MET A 102 -2.01 -17.32 -4.50
CA MET A 102 -1.91 -16.47 -3.33
C MET A 102 -1.65 -17.29 -2.06
N ALA A 103 -2.31 -18.44 -1.91
CA ALA A 103 -2.05 -19.38 -0.82
C ALA A 103 -0.60 -19.89 -0.82
N GLN A 104 -0.06 -20.24 -2.01
CA GLN A 104 1.35 -20.63 -2.16
C GLN A 104 2.30 -19.50 -1.82
N LEU A 105 1.99 -18.25 -2.19
CA LEU A 105 2.79 -17.08 -1.84
C LEU A 105 2.83 -16.85 -0.33
N ALA A 106 1.68 -17.01 0.33
CA ALA A 106 1.53 -16.93 1.78
C ALA A 106 2.12 -18.15 2.52
N GLY A 107 2.40 -19.27 1.82
CA GLY A 107 2.97 -20.47 2.40
C GLY A 107 1.98 -21.32 3.20
N VAL A 108 0.68 -21.21 2.88
CA VAL A 108 -0.43 -21.92 3.57
C VAL A 108 -1.28 -22.71 2.56
N SER A 109 -2.25 -23.49 3.06
CA SER A 109 -3.24 -24.16 2.21
C SER A 109 -4.24 -23.15 1.62
N THR A 110 -4.91 -23.51 0.50
CA THR A 110 -5.93 -22.64 -0.10
C THR A 110 -7.08 -22.38 0.84
N GLU A 111 -7.53 -23.40 1.60
CA GLU A 111 -8.61 -23.29 2.60
C GLU A 111 -8.23 -22.31 3.73
N GLU A 112 -7.02 -22.44 4.27
CA GLU A 112 -6.49 -21.54 5.31
C GLU A 112 -6.34 -20.11 4.80
N TYR A 113 -5.89 -19.95 3.54
CA TYR A 113 -5.79 -18.63 2.91
C TYR A 113 -7.17 -17.99 2.68
N GLU A 114 -8.16 -18.77 2.21
CA GLU A 114 -9.53 -18.28 2.02
C GLU A 114 -10.16 -17.81 3.34
N ASP A 115 -9.99 -18.57 4.41
CA ASP A 115 -10.48 -18.19 5.74
C ASP A 115 -9.83 -16.88 6.21
N PHE A 116 -8.51 -16.82 6.17
CA PHE A 116 -7.76 -15.59 6.48
C PHE A 116 -8.24 -14.41 5.63
N TYR A 117 -8.35 -14.61 4.30
CA TYR A 117 -8.76 -13.59 3.34
C TYR A 117 -10.11 -12.98 3.71
N PHE A 118 -11.12 -13.82 3.90
CA PHE A 118 -12.46 -13.31 4.22
C PHE A 118 -12.50 -12.65 5.58
N ARG A 119 -11.81 -13.15 6.58
CA ARG A 119 -11.70 -12.49 7.88
C ARG A 119 -11.05 -11.12 7.78
N ALA A 120 -9.96 -10.99 7.03
CA ALA A 120 -9.25 -9.71 6.82
C ALA A 120 -10.07 -8.69 6.01
N CYS A 121 -10.88 -9.18 5.04
CA CYS A 121 -11.71 -8.33 4.17
C CYS A 121 -13.06 -7.94 4.77
N LEU A 122 -13.59 -8.70 5.74
CA LEU A 122 -14.91 -8.51 6.33
C LEU A 122 -14.87 -7.88 7.73
N VAL A 123 -13.82 -7.12 8.03
CA VAL A 123 -13.75 -6.33 9.28
C VAL A 123 -14.83 -5.23 9.29
N ASP A 124 -15.20 -4.77 10.49
CA ASP A 124 -16.13 -3.63 10.64
C ASP A 124 -15.40 -2.30 10.26
N TYR A 125 -15.49 -1.97 8.98
CA TYR A 125 -14.88 -0.75 8.44
C TYR A 125 -15.49 0.54 8.98
N GLU A 126 -16.77 0.55 9.41
CA GLU A 126 -17.37 1.72 10.05
C GLU A 126 -16.78 1.93 11.44
N LYS A 127 -16.62 0.86 12.23
CA LYS A 127 -15.96 0.89 13.54
C LYS A 127 -14.51 1.34 13.39
N MET A 128 -13.79 0.78 12.42
CA MET A 128 -12.42 1.14 12.09
C MET A 128 -12.29 2.61 11.71
N GLY A 129 -13.15 3.12 10.82
CA GLY A 129 -13.15 4.51 10.40
C GLY A 129 -13.34 5.47 11.57
N ARG A 130 -14.32 5.20 12.45
CA ARG A 130 -14.52 6.00 13.67
C ARG A 130 -13.30 5.98 14.60
N ALA A 131 -12.61 4.85 14.72
CA ALA A 131 -11.39 4.75 15.52
C ALA A 131 -10.23 5.53 14.91
N MET A 132 -10.11 5.54 13.58
CA MET A 132 -9.09 6.27 12.83
C MET A 132 -9.18 7.79 12.98
N GLU A 133 -10.38 8.36 13.14
CA GLU A 133 -10.58 9.80 13.33
C GLU A 133 -9.74 10.38 14.47
N HIS A 134 -9.50 9.60 15.53
CA HIS A 134 -8.67 10.04 16.67
C HIS A 134 -7.18 10.16 16.28
N LEU A 135 -6.68 9.21 15.49
CA LEU A 135 -5.30 9.23 15.04
C LEU A 135 -5.08 10.27 13.93
N GLU A 136 -6.01 10.42 12.99
CA GLU A 136 -5.99 11.50 12.00
C GLU A 136 -5.90 12.87 12.68
N ALA A 137 -6.79 13.13 13.65
CA ALA A 137 -6.78 14.39 14.41
C ALA A 137 -5.47 14.60 15.19
N LEU A 138 -4.78 13.54 15.62
CA LEU A 138 -3.47 13.63 16.25
C LEU A 138 -2.39 13.92 15.20
N MET A 139 -2.37 13.18 14.08
CA MET A 139 -1.39 13.37 13.01
C MET A 139 -1.45 14.77 12.43
N ASP A 140 -2.65 15.31 12.18
CA ASP A 140 -2.86 16.64 11.58
C ASP A 140 -2.29 17.79 12.44
N ARG A 141 -2.17 17.61 13.76
CA ARG A 141 -1.57 18.59 14.67
C ARG A 141 -0.11 18.32 15.05
N THR A 142 0.42 17.17 14.63
CA THR A 142 1.79 16.73 14.96
C THR A 142 2.80 17.40 14.02
N ASP A 143 3.91 17.87 14.59
CA ASP A 143 5.06 18.31 13.82
C ASP A 143 6.07 17.16 13.66
N LYS A 144 6.55 16.61 14.77
CA LYS A 144 7.69 15.69 14.77
C LYS A 144 7.25 14.24 14.98
N VAL A 145 7.76 13.37 14.13
CA VAL A 145 7.68 11.92 14.30
C VAL A 145 9.07 11.39 14.54
N ARG A 146 9.24 10.52 15.54
CA ARG A 146 10.43 9.71 15.73
C ARG A 146 10.03 8.25 15.87
N ILE A 147 10.75 7.37 15.19
CA ILE A 147 10.53 5.93 15.20
C ILE A 147 11.82 5.24 15.62
N VAL A 148 11.73 4.37 16.62
CA VAL A 148 12.86 3.60 17.15
C VAL A 148 12.50 2.12 17.16
N GLY A 149 13.46 1.29 16.78
CA GLY A 149 13.32 -0.17 16.76
C GLY A 149 14.65 -0.85 16.42
N PRO A 150 14.66 -2.17 16.23
CA PRO A 150 15.87 -2.88 15.83
C PRO A 150 16.42 -2.32 14.51
N GLY A 151 17.64 -1.77 14.56
CA GLY A 151 18.30 -1.16 13.39
C GLY A 151 17.63 0.12 12.85
N THR A 152 16.73 0.72 13.63
CA THR A 152 15.94 1.91 13.25
C THR A 152 16.04 2.99 14.33
N ASP A 153 16.45 4.19 13.92
CA ASP A 153 16.26 5.45 14.64
C ASP A 153 16.14 6.54 13.56
N ILE A 154 14.91 6.92 13.28
CA ILE A 154 14.58 7.86 12.21
C ILE A 154 13.61 8.92 12.73
N SER A 155 13.76 10.14 12.23
CA SER A 155 12.87 11.25 12.58
C SER A 155 12.55 12.10 11.35
N PHE A 156 11.34 12.67 11.36
CA PHE A 156 10.84 13.55 10.29
C PHE A 156 9.73 14.45 10.82
N SER A 157 9.36 15.44 10.03
CA SER A 157 8.17 16.28 10.24
C SER A 157 7.03 15.83 9.36
N ILE A 158 5.79 15.90 9.88
CA ILE A 158 4.54 15.73 9.09
C ILE A 158 3.71 17.01 9.09
N LYS A 159 4.29 18.12 9.56
CA LYS A 159 3.61 19.38 9.77
C LYS A 159 2.93 19.92 8.54
N GLY A 160 1.63 20.17 8.66
CA GLY A 160 0.85 20.84 7.63
C GLY A 160 0.48 19.97 6.42
N ILE A 161 0.78 18.67 6.47
CA ILE A 161 0.35 17.70 5.48
C ILE A 161 -0.81 16.90 6.09
N PRO A 162 -1.99 16.86 5.45
CA PRO A 162 -3.16 16.18 6.02
C PRO A 162 -2.97 14.67 6.07
N SER A 163 -3.65 14.04 7.02
CA SER A 163 -3.72 12.59 7.14
C SER A 163 -5.07 12.04 6.69
N TYR A 164 -5.11 10.76 6.32
CA TYR A 164 -6.31 10.09 5.82
C TYR A 164 -6.38 8.65 6.33
N GLY A 165 -7.52 8.30 6.93
CA GLY A 165 -7.87 6.93 7.28
C GLY A 165 -8.46 6.18 6.10
N MET A 166 -7.90 5.01 5.84
CA MET A 166 -8.34 4.10 4.81
C MET A 166 -9.05 2.90 5.45
N HIS A 167 -10.36 2.85 5.28
CA HIS A 167 -11.24 1.91 5.96
C HIS A 167 -12.28 1.28 5.02
N GLY A 168 -11.82 0.63 3.95
CA GLY A 168 -12.64 -0.10 2.99
C GLY A 168 -13.30 0.77 1.92
N ASN A 169 -12.95 2.04 1.83
CA ASN A 169 -13.52 2.97 0.85
C ASN A 169 -12.75 3.00 -0.48
N ARG A 170 -11.66 2.24 -0.59
CA ARG A 170 -10.83 2.08 -1.80
C ARG A 170 -10.34 0.65 -1.97
N ASN A 171 -9.46 0.20 -1.09
CA ASN A 171 -8.92 -1.15 -1.07
C ASN A 171 -9.76 -2.08 -0.21
N ILE A 172 -9.74 -3.39 -0.52
CA ILE A 172 -10.26 -4.46 0.34
C ILE A 172 -9.28 -5.64 0.26
N PRO A 173 -8.63 -6.03 1.39
CA PRO A 173 -8.78 -5.43 2.72
C PRO A 173 -8.22 -4.02 2.79
N ASP A 174 -8.56 -3.33 3.86
CA ASP A 174 -8.07 -2.00 4.18
C ASP A 174 -7.71 -1.91 5.67
N GLY A 175 -7.20 -0.76 6.12
CA GLY A 175 -6.84 -0.57 7.52
C GLY A 175 -5.48 0.10 7.69
N GLU A 176 -5.36 1.35 7.24
CA GLU A 176 -4.19 2.19 7.47
C GLU A 176 -4.58 3.66 7.63
N ILE A 177 -3.72 4.42 8.29
CA ILE A 177 -3.81 5.87 8.33
C ILE A 177 -2.50 6.42 7.76
N TYR A 178 -2.57 7.21 6.70
CA TYR A 178 -1.40 7.74 6.01
C TYR A 178 -1.35 9.26 5.94
N THR A 179 -0.14 9.77 5.80
CA THR A 179 0.24 11.14 5.46
C THR A 179 1.58 11.10 4.71
N SER A 180 2.20 12.23 4.45
CA SER A 180 3.56 12.28 3.91
C SER A 180 4.50 13.02 4.86
N PRO A 181 5.76 12.62 4.99
CA PRO A 181 6.78 13.46 5.63
C PRO A 181 7.04 14.72 4.82
N VAL A 182 7.34 15.83 5.48
CA VAL A 182 7.92 17.00 4.83
C VAL A 182 9.20 16.57 4.10
N LYS A 183 9.30 16.85 2.81
CA LYS A 183 10.23 16.21 1.88
C LYS A 183 11.70 16.18 2.35
N ASP A 184 12.20 17.28 2.90
CA ASP A 184 13.59 17.45 3.33
C ASP A 184 13.82 17.22 4.83
N SER A 185 12.79 16.75 5.55
CA SER A 185 12.85 16.60 7.00
C SER A 185 13.35 15.24 7.49
N VAL A 186 13.34 14.21 6.63
CA VAL A 186 13.65 12.83 7.01
C VAL A 186 15.15 12.67 7.29
N ASN A 187 15.49 12.24 8.51
CA ASN A 187 16.87 12.01 8.93
C ASN A 187 16.96 10.76 9.81
N GLY A 188 18.02 9.98 9.61
CA GLY A 188 18.30 8.78 10.39
C GLY A 188 18.37 7.52 9.56
N VAL A 189 18.12 6.40 10.20
CA VAL A 189 18.26 5.06 9.62
C VAL A 189 17.00 4.25 9.87
N ILE A 190 16.57 3.49 8.88
CA ILE A 190 15.51 2.50 9.02
C ILE A 190 15.95 1.15 8.44
N THR A 191 15.59 0.07 9.15
CA THR A 191 15.74 -1.31 8.67
C THR A 191 14.35 -1.94 8.63
N TYR A 192 13.95 -2.40 7.46
CA TYR A 192 12.66 -3.05 7.26
C TYR A 192 12.78 -4.56 7.49
N ASN A 193 11.78 -5.14 8.14
CA ASN A 193 11.75 -6.55 8.52
C ASN A 193 10.65 -7.36 7.81
N CYS A 194 9.88 -6.71 6.94
CA CYS A 194 8.93 -7.36 6.08
C CYS A 194 9.56 -7.57 4.68
N PRO A 195 9.49 -8.78 4.10
CA PRO A 195 9.89 -9.00 2.72
C PRO A 195 9.03 -8.16 1.77
N SER A 196 9.64 -7.49 0.79
CA SER A 196 8.93 -6.60 -0.12
C SER A 196 9.07 -7.08 -1.57
N PRO A 197 8.00 -7.56 -2.22
CA PRO A 197 8.01 -7.84 -3.64
C PRO A 197 7.94 -6.52 -4.43
N TYR A 198 8.86 -6.32 -5.37
CA TYR A 198 8.87 -5.17 -6.27
C TYR A 198 9.43 -5.56 -7.63
N ASP A 199 8.72 -5.25 -8.70
CA ASP A 199 9.09 -5.58 -10.10
C ASP A 199 9.57 -7.04 -10.29
N GLY A 200 8.85 -8.01 -9.68
CA GLY A 200 9.15 -9.44 -9.80
C GLY A 200 10.32 -9.94 -8.97
N PHE A 201 10.96 -9.08 -8.16
CA PHE A 201 12.02 -9.46 -7.23
C PHE A 201 11.55 -9.33 -5.79
N LEU A 202 11.93 -10.29 -4.93
CA LEU A 202 11.61 -10.25 -3.51
C LEU A 202 12.78 -9.65 -2.72
N PHE A 203 12.66 -8.38 -2.35
CA PHE A 203 13.63 -7.69 -1.52
C PHE A 203 13.51 -8.11 -0.05
N ARG A 204 14.65 -8.27 0.61
CA ARG A 204 14.81 -8.57 2.03
C ARG A 204 15.97 -7.77 2.60
N ASP A 205 16.00 -7.64 3.93
CA ASP A 205 17.08 -6.97 4.65
C ASP A 205 17.30 -5.53 4.15
N VAL A 206 16.20 -4.88 3.80
CA VAL A 206 16.23 -3.51 3.27
C VAL A 206 16.60 -2.55 4.40
N ARG A 207 17.67 -1.78 4.18
CA ARG A 207 18.12 -0.73 5.08
C ARG A 207 18.37 0.56 4.32
N LEU A 208 17.74 1.64 4.76
CA LEU A 208 17.88 2.97 4.19
C LEU A 208 18.49 3.93 5.23
N GLU A 209 19.37 4.80 4.77
CA GLU A 209 19.92 5.91 5.55
C GLU A 209 19.55 7.23 4.88
N PHE A 210 18.95 8.14 5.67
CA PHE A 210 18.45 9.42 5.19
C PHE A 210 19.26 10.59 5.76
N ARG A 211 19.45 11.59 4.91
CA ARG A 211 20.00 12.88 5.30
C ARG A 211 19.26 13.99 4.56
N ASP A 212 18.67 14.91 5.30
CA ASP A 212 17.91 16.04 4.76
C ASP A 212 16.89 15.56 3.70
N GLY A 213 16.10 14.55 4.06
CA GLY A 213 15.05 13.93 3.25
C GLY A 213 15.53 12.90 2.23
N LYS A 214 16.81 12.94 1.82
CA LYS A 214 17.32 12.10 0.74
C LYS A 214 17.90 10.78 1.25
N ILE A 215 17.59 9.68 0.59
CA ILE A 215 18.25 8.38 0.77
C ILE A 215 19.70 8.51 0.27
N VAL A 216 20.66 8.52 1.20
CA VAL A 216 22.09 8.63 0.93
C VAL A 216 22.79 7.27 0.87
N ASN A 217 22.19 6.25 1.48
CA ASN A 217 22.66 4.88 1.43
C ASN A 217 21.47 3.92 1.45
N ALA A 218 21.49 2.92 0.57
CA ALA A 218 20.45 1.89 0.47
C ALA A 218 21.12 0.53 0.27
N THR A 219 20.75 -0.45 1.09
CA THR A 219 21.24 -1.83 1.03
C THR A 219 20.11 -2.84 1.16
N SER A 220 20.26 -3.99 0.52
CA SER A 220 19.31 -5.11 0.60
C SER A 220 20.00 -6.42 0.20
N ASN A 221 19.26 -7.51 0.10
CA ASN A 221 19.71 -8.76 -0.51
C ASN A 221 20.08 -8.63 -2.01
N ASN A 222 19.71 -7.52 -2.68
CA ASN A 222 20.16 -7.13 -4.00
C ASN A 222 20.35 -5.61 -4.07
N THR A 223 21.42 -5.13 -3.46
CA THR A 223 21.73 -3.70 -3.33
C THR A 223 21.88 -3.00 -4.68
N ALA A 224 22.43 -3.67 -5.70
CA ALA A 224 22.61 -3.06 -7.03
C ALA A 224 21.25 -2.75 -7.66
N TYR A 225 20.37 -3.74 -7.73
CA TYR A 225 19.06 -3.60 -8.33
C TYR A 225 18.18 -2.60 -7.53
N MET A 226 18.25 -2.63 -6.19
CA MET A 226 17.57 -1.65 -5.37
C MET A 226 17.98 -0.21 -5.71
N ASN A 227 19.29 0.04 -5.89
CA ASN A 227 19.77 1.37 -6.25
C ASN A 227 19.39 1.77 -7.68
N GLU A 228 19.29 0.83 -8.62
CA GLU A 228 18.75 1.10 -9.97
C GLU A 228 17.30 1.61 -9.90
N ILE A 229 16.45 1.02 -9.04
CA ILE A 229 15.09 1.47 -8.80
C ILE A 229 15.08 2.87 -8.18
N LEU A 230 15.89 3.10 -7.14
CA LEU A 230 15.95 4.38 -6.42
C LEU A 230 16.61 5.50 -7.23
N ASP A 231 17.29 5.18 -8.33
CA ASP A 231 17.94 6.14 -9.23
C ASP A 231 17.15 6.39 -10.52
N ILE A 232 15.92 5.85 -10.65
CA ILE A 232 15.10 6.00 -11.85
C ILE A 232 14.73 7.46 -12.12
N ASP A 233 14.54 8.24 -11.06
CA ASP A 233 14.33 9.70 -11.07
C ASP A 233 14.78 10.32 -9.73
N GLU A 234 14.78 11.66 -9.65
CA GLU A 234 15.21 12.37 -8.45
C GLU A 234 14.30 12.09 -7.24
N GLY A 235 12.98 11.96 -7.47
CA GLY A 235 11.97 11.75 -6.43
C GLY A 235 12.03 10.37 -5.79
N ALA A 236 12.54 9.36 -6.48
CA ALA A 236 12.64 7.99 -5.97
C ALA A 236 13.48 7.86 -4.68
N ARG A 237 14.41 8.81 -4.45
CA ARG A 237 15.23 8.84 -3.23
C ARG A 237 14.64 9.67 -2.08
N TYR A 238 13.41 10.14 -2.19
CA TYR A 238 12.68 10.85 -1.13
C TYR A 238 11.45 10.07 -0.71
N VAL A 239 11.00 10.31 0.52
CA VAL A 239 9.79 9.65 1.03
C VAL A 239 8.54 10.36 0.52
N GLY A 240 7.60 9.60 -0.03
CA GLY A 240 6.29 10.06 -0.48
C GLY A 240 5.15 9.72 0.46
N GLU A 241 5.35 8.76 1.38
CA GLU A 241 4.29 8.35 2.31
C GLU A 241 4.84 7.82 3.62
N PHE A 242 4.10 8.09 4.70
CA PHE A 242 4.21 7.47 6.02
C PHE A 242 2.83 7.00 6.45
N ALA A 243 2.68 5.72 6.75
CA ALA A 243 1.41 5.16 7.19
C ALA A 243 1.54 4.17 8.34
N LEU A 244 0.46 3.97 9.07
CA LEU A 244 0.33 3.06 10.21
C LEU A 244 -0.72 2.00 9.90
N GLY A 245 -0.31 0.71 9.84
CA GLY A 245 -1.20 -0.42 9.63
C GLY A 245 -1.98 -0.78 10.91
N VAL A 246 -3.30 -1.02 10.74
CA VAL A 246 -4.23 -1.28 11.85
C VAL A 246 -5.30 -2.35 11.55
N ASN A 247 -5.22 -3.09 10.45
CA ASN A 247 -6.18 -4.17 10.20
C ASN A 247 -6.05 -5.25 11.29
N PRO A 248 -7.11 -5.51 12.10
CA PRO A 248 -6.99 -6.32 13.30
C PRO A 248 -6.77 -7.82 13.05
N VAL A 249 -6.90 -8.27 11.80
CA VAL A 249 -6.76 -9.67 11.40
C VAL A 249 -5.40 -9.95 10.75
N ILE A 250 -4.73 -8.94 10.21
CA ILE A 250 -3.47 -9.13 9.50
C ILE A 250 -2.32 -8.94 10.48
N HIS A 251 -1.59 -10.03 10.80
CA HIS A 251 -0.51 -10.01 11.78
C HIS A 251 0.86 -10.37 11.20
N HIS A 252 0.89 -11.05 10.05
CA HIS A 252 2.11 -11.54 9.42
C HIS A 252 2.11 -11.23 7.92
N PRO A 253 3.30 -11.04 7.31
CA PRO A 253 3.41 -10.87 5.87
C PRO A 253 2.92 -12.10 5.11
N ILE A 254 2.14 -11.86 4.06
CA ILE A 254 1.69 -12.90 3.14
C ILE A 254 2.29 -12.74 1.74
N GLY A 255 3.12 -11.70 1.52
CA GLY A 255 3.76 -11.41 0.25
C GLY A 255 2.86 -10.71 -0.77
N ASP A 256 1.73 -10.16 -0.34
CA ASP A 256 0.90 -9.25 -1.14
C ASP A 256 0.83 -7.89 -0.43
N ILE A 257 1.33 -6.85 -1.10
CA ILE A 257 1.44 -5.50 -0.51
C ILE A 257 0.09 -4.97 -0.03
N LEU A 258 -1.01 -5.27 -0.74
CA LEU A 258 -2.36 -4.83 -0.35
C LEU A 258 -2.76 -5.29 1.06
N PHE A 259 -2.19 -6.40 1.52
CA PHE A 259 -2.38 -6.94 2.88
C PHE A 259 -1.24 -6.50 3.80
N ASP A 260 -0.01 -6.66 3.35
CA ASP A 260 1.17 -6.50 4.19
C ASP A 260 1.32 -5.06 4.72
N GLU A 261 0.92 -4.04 3.97
CA GLU A 261 0.89 -2.63 4.39
C GLU A 261 -0.13 -2.33 5.49
N LYS A 262 -1.15 -3.20 5.66
CA LYS A 262 -2.22 -3.06 6.65
C LYS A 262 -1.96 -3.84 7.96
N ILE A 263 -0.83 -4.54 8.09
CA ILE A 263 -0.51 -5.36 9.27
C ILE A 263 -0.69 -4.56 10.56
N ALA A 264 -1.46 -5.11 11.51
CA ALA A 264 -1.63 -4.49 12.82
C ALA A 264 -0.30 -4.34 13.55
N GLY A 265 0.03 -3.12 13.98
CA GLY A 265 1.29 -2.83 14.65
C GLY A 265 2.48 -2.61 13.70
N SER A 266 2.26 -2.56 12.38
CA SER A 266 3.25 -2.14 11.41
C SER A 266 3.18 -0.64 11.11
N PHE A 267 4.19 -0.15 10.43
CA PHE A 267 4.15 1.08 9.66
C PHE A 267 4.91 0.89 8.36
N HIS A 268 4.61 1.71 7.37
CA HIS A 268 5.46 1.81 6.19
C HIS A 268 5.94 3.24 5.97
N LEU A 269 7.13 3.32 5.40
CA LEU A 269 7.75 4.57 5.00
C LEU A 269 8.22 4.37 3.56
N THR A 270 7.54 5.04 2.63
CA THR A 270 7.48 4.71 1.21
C THR A 270 8.36 5.65 0.40
N PRO A 271 9.48 5.18 -0.16
CA PRO A 271 10.23 5.95 -1.14
C PRO A 271 9.40 6.21 -2.41
N GLY A 272 9.52 7.44 -2.93
CA GLY A 272 8.96 7.82 -4.21
C GLY A 272 7.79 8.80 -4.13
N ASN A 273 6.80 8.62 -5.00
CA ASN A 273 5.71 9.55 -5.22
C ASN A 273 4.82 9.75 -3.98
N SER A 274 4.42 10.99 -3.71
CA SER A 274 3.36 11.29 -2.73
C SER A 274 1.99 11.35 -3.42
N TYR A 275 0.93 11.03 -2.68
CA TYR A 275 -0.45 11.21 -3.16
C TYR A 275 -0.83 12.69 -3.19
N ASP A 276 -1.64 13.08 -4.17
CA ASP A 276 -2.04 14.48 -4.37
C ASP A 276 -2.77 15.09 -3.16
N ASN A 277 -3.57 14.30 -2.47
CA ASN A 277 -4.33 14.72 -1.29
C ASN A 277 -3.46 14.85 -0.01
N ALA A 278 -2.32 14.15 0.05
CA ALA A 278 -1.34 14.25 1.13
C ALA A 278 0.05 14.64 0.58
N SER A 279 0.09 15.55 -0.38
CA SER A 279 1.30 15.85 -1.13
C SER A 279 2.33 16.61 -0.30
N ASN A 280 3.57 16.12 -0.32
CA ASN A 280 4.76 16.84 0.15
C ASN A 280 5.56 17.46 -1.01
N GLY A 281 4.99 17.45 -2.22
CA GLY A 281 5.63 17.97 -3.44
C GLY A 281 6.64 16.99 -4.07
N ASN A 282 6.74 15.76 -3.57
CA ASN A 282 7.61 14.77 -4.19
C ASN A 282 6.89 13.99 -5.29
N HIS A 283 7.45 14.01 -6.50
CA HIS A 283 6.94 13.27 -7.65
C HIS A 283 7.98 12.26 -8.12
N SER A 284 7.54 11.04 -8.41
CA SER A 284 8.39 9.95 -8.88
C SER A 284 7.59 8.93 -9.69
N ALA A 285 8.25 8.18 -10.54
CA ALA A 285 7.71 6.97 -11.14
C ALA A 285 7.68 5.79 -10.15
N VAL A 286 8.39 5.88 -9.04
CA VAL A 286 8.41 4.91 -7.94
C VAL A 286 7.36 5.28 -6.90
N HIS A 287 6.69 4.30 -6.33
CA HIS A 287 5.96 4.32 -5.08
C HIS A 287 6.14 2.93 -4.49
N TRP A 288 6.97 2.82 -3.46
CA TRP A 288 7.41 1.52 -2.97
C TRP A 288 7.19 1.39 -1.47
N ASP A 289 6.10 0.74 -1.08
CA ASP A 289 5.75 0.53 0.32
C ASP A 289 6.70 -0.47 0.96
N LEU A 290 7.57 0.05 1.80
CA LEU A 290 8.49 -0.72 2.62
C LEU A 290 7.98 -0.74 4.05
N ILE A 291 7.81 -1.94 4.62
CA ILE A 291 7.09 -2.16 5.86
C ILE A 291 8.06 -2.55 6.99
N GLN A 292 7.86 -1.93 8.16
CA GLN A 292 8.45 -2.40 9.41
C GLN A 292 7.35 -2.79 10.40
N ILE A 293 7.38 -4.05 10.85
CA ILE A 293 6.48 -4.57 11.86
C ILE A 293 7.12 -4.35 13.24
N GLN A 294 6.37 -3.77 14.17
CA GLN A 294 6.87 -3.43 15.52
C GLN A 294 6.26 -4.27 16.63
N THR A 295 5.58 -5.37 16.33
CA THR A 295 5.13 -6.30 17.38
C THR A 295 6.32 -6.99 18.05
N PRO A 296 6.18 -7.53 19.29
CA PRO A 296 7.27 -8.17 20.02
C PRO A 296 7.96 -9.30 19.25
N GLU A 297 7.23 -10.05 18.43
CA GLU A 297 7.74 -11.14 17.59
C GLU A 297 8.76 -10.64 16.55
N TYR A 298 8.63 -9.38 16.11
CA TYR A 298 9.53 -8.73 15.16
C TYR A 298 10.55 -7.81 15.83
N GLY A 299 10.69 -7.90 17.16
CA GLY A 299 11.69 -7.18 17.94
C GLY A 299 11.20 -5.88 18.58
N GLY A 300 9.91 -5.58 18.46
CA GLY A 300 9.31 -4.41 19.08
C GLY A 300 9.71 -3.08 18.43
N GLY A 301 9.27 -2.00 19.05
CA GLY A 301 9.64 -0.64 18.64
C GLY A 301 8.75 0.41 19.26
N GLU A 302 9.07 1.66 19.00
CA GLU A 302 8.39 2.82 19.55
C GLU A 302 8.14 3.87 18.46
N ILE A 303 6.96 4.51 18.51
CA ILE A 303 6.62 5.67 17.68
C ILE A 303 6.25 6.83 18.61
N TRP A 304 6.90 7.95 18.37
CA TRP A 304 6.76 9.19 19.15
C TRP A 304 6.24 10.31 18.26
N PHE A 305 5.22 11.03 18.73
CA PHE A 305 4.70 12.25 18.12
C PHE A 305 4.91 13.43 19.07
N ASP A 306 5.64 14.46 18.63
CA ASP A 306 6.00 15.64 19.43
C ASP A 306 6.50 15.27 20.85
N ASP A 307 7.42 14.29 20.92
CA ASP A 307 8.01 13.75 22.14
C ASP A 307 7.04 12.95 23.05
N VAL A 308 5.80 12.65 22.59
CA VAL A 308 4.85 11.76 23.25
C VAL A 308 4.93 10.37 22.65
N LEU A 309 5.15 9.36 23.49
CA LEU A 309 5.12 7.96 23.05
C LEU A 309 3.68 7.54 22.74
N ILE A 310 3.35 7.39 21.45
CA ILE A 310 2.00 7.04 21.02
C ILE A 310 1.80 5.54 20.79
N ARG A 311 2.86 4.84 20.34
CA ARG A 311 2.80 3.39 20.08
C ARG A 311 4.08 2.71 20.55
N LYS A 312 3.92 1.59 21.25
CA LYS A 312 5.01 0.73 21.71
C LYS A 312 4.70 -0.72 21.39
N ASP A 313 5.69 -1.42 20.83
CA ASP A 313 5.59 -2.83 20.50
C ASP A 313 4.31 -3.17 19.71
N GLY A 314 4.00 -2.30 18.74
CA GLY A 314 2.83 -2.40 17.87
C GLY A 314 1.50 -1.91 18.47
N ARG A 315 1.46 -1.50 19.74
CA ARG A 315 0.24 -1.12 20.47
C ARG A 315 0.16 0.36 20.76
N PHE A 316 -0.98 0.96 20.50
CA PHE A 316 -1.28 2.35 20.87
C PHE A 316 -1.49 2.46 22.39
N LEU A 317 -0.85 3.47 22.97
CA LEU A 317 -0.83 3.69 24.43
C LEU A 317 -1.80 4.77 24.91
N PRO A 318 -1.93 5.96 24.23
CA PRO A 318 -2.90 6.98 24.62
C PRO A 318 -4.31 6.41 24.65
N GLU A 319 -5.10 6.78 25.69
CA GLU A 319 -6.44 6.25 25.91
C GLU A 319 -7.34 6.43 24.67
N GLU A 320 -7.28 7.59 24.04
CA GLU A 320 -8.04 7.92 22.84
C GLU A 320 -7.64 7.09 21.59
N LEU A 321 -6.44 6.50 21.58
CA LEU A 321 -5.97 5.67 20.46
C LEU A 321 -6.09 4.17 20.72
N GLN A 322 -6.43 3.74 21.93
CA GLN A 322 -6.54 2.31 22.24
C GLN A 322 -7.65 1.62 21.43
N CYS A 323 -8.64 2.38 20.95
CA CYS A 323 -9.66 1.86 20.04
C CYS A 323 -9.09 1.30 18.72
N LEU A 324 -7.84 1.65 18.35
CA LEU A 324 -7.12 1.13 17.18
C LEU A 324 -6.33 -0.15 17.46
N ASN A 325 -6.25 -0.60 18.71
CA ASN A 325 -5.61 -1.89 19.00
C ASN A 325 -6.49 -3.05 18.49
N PRO A 326 -5.89 -4.15 17.98
CA PRO A 326 -6.63 -5.22 17.30
C PRO A 326 -7.85 -5.73 18.05
N GLU A 327 -7.72 -6.02 19.34
CA GLU A 327 -8.81 -6.53 20.19
C GLU A 327 -10.02 -5.57 20.28
N ASN A 328 -9.82 -4.28 20.06
CA ASN A 328 -10.87 -3.28 20.08
C ASN A 328 -11.51 -3.03 18.69
N LEU A 329 -10.89 -3.53 17.63
CA LEU A 329 -11.40 -3.43 16.25
C LEU A 329 -12.11 -4.69 15.78
N LEU A 330 -11.81 -5.87 16.35
CA LEU A 330 -12.50 -7.11 16.05
C LEU A 330 -14.00 -7.00 16.35
N SER A 331 -14.83 -7.68 15.58
CA SER A 331 -16.25 -7.90 15.88
C SER A 331 -16.39 -9.07 16.87
N GLU A 332 -17.54 -9.14 17.57
CA GLU A 332 -17.84 -10.26 18.48
C GLU A 332 -17.74 -11.63 17.77
N GLU A 333 -18.10 -11.70 16.48
CA GLU A 333 -18.00 -12.93 15.66
C GLU A 333 -16.54 -13.29 15.29
N GLN A 334 -15.63 -12.31 15.30
CA GLN A 334 -14.23 -12.49 14.97
C GLN A 334 -13.33 -12.76 16.20
N GLU A 335 -13.83 -12.48 17.40
CA GLU A 335 -13.13 -12.80 18.67
C GLU A 335 -13.19 -14.30 19.00
N ASP A 336 -14.23 -15.00 18.54
CA ASP A 336 -14.48 -16.43 18.83
C ASP A 336 -13.91 -17.39 17.76
N ALA A 337 -13.33 -16.90 16.67
CA ALA A 337 -12.78 -17.67 15.55
C ALA A 337 -11.25 -17.67 15.55
#